data_33e221e50a133f167a36ee093fc5f001
#
_entry.id   33e221e50a133f167a36ee093fc5f001
#
_cell.length_a   1.000
_cell.length_b   1.000
_cell.length_c   1.000
_cell.angle_alpha   90.00
_cell.angle_beta   90.00
_cell.angle_gamma   90.00
#
_symmetry.space_group_name_H-M   'P 1'
#
loop_
_entity.id
_entity.type
_entity.pdbx_description
1 polymer ?
#
loop_
_entity_poly.entity_id
_entity_poly.type
_entity_poly.pdbx_seq_one_letter_code
_entity_poly.pdbx_strand_id
1 'polypeptide(L)'
;MRFLGHASSAEGLHVHRPEEIIMLVAESGAGGVLDPQERRLLENTLRWRDLTARQAMVARTRMLGAPVDLPREEMLELLASSPHTRLLLYEDSIDNIVGTVHLKDLMCPPAGAWDARRVVRTVPFVPEAAPVAEVFAQLQRRRQALAVVLDEYGGTAGMVSVDDVVEAIVG
;
A
#
# COMPACT_ATOMS: atom_id res chain seq x y z
N MET A 1 -42.52 -23.50 49.53
CA MET A 1 -41.74 -23.94 48.35
C MET A 1 -41.53 -22.69 47.52
N ARG A 2 -40.37 -22.00 47.67
CA ARG A 2 -40.07 -20.73 46.98
C ARG A 2 -39.10 -21.03 45.87
N PHE A 3 -39.53 -20.85 44.64
CA PHE A 3 -38.69 -20.88 43.46
C PHE A 3 -37.96 -19.54 43.35
N LEU A 4 -36.65 -19.55 43.53
CA LEU A 4 -35.75 -18.45 43.21
C LEU A 4 -35.45 -18.50 41.73
N GLY A 5 -36.05 -17.57 40.96
CA GLY A 5 -35.70 -17.33 39.57
C GLY A 5 -34.31 -16.69 39.50
N HIS A 6 -33.34 -17.35 38.90
CA HIS A 6 -32.10 -16.74 38.48
C HIS A 6 -32.39 -15.87 37.26
N ALA A 7 -32.38 -14.56 37.46
CA ALA A 7 -32.28 -13.62 36.37
C ALA A 7 -30.83 -13.67 35.85
N SER A 8 -30.63 -14.33 34.72
CA SER A 8 -29.40 -14.19 33.94
C SER A 8 -29.37 -12.78 33.38
N SER A 9 -28.58 -11.90 33.97
CA SER A 9 -28.21 -10.61 33.36
C SER A 9 -27.50 -10.91 32.03
N ALA A 10 -28.20 -10.69 30.92
CA ALA A 10 -27.56 -10.56 29.61
C ALA A 10 -26.63 -9.34 29.70
N GLU A 11 -25.34 -9.58 29.92
CA GLU A 11 -24.31 -8.58 29.74
C GLU A 11 -24.38 -8.15 28.28
N GLY A 12 -24.92 -6.96 28.02
CA GLY A 12 -24.94 -6.34 26.72
C GLY A 12 -23.50 -6.23 26.23
N LEU A 13 -23.20 -6.89 25.12
CA LEU A 13 -21.97 -6.67 24.39
C LEU A 13 -21.85 -5.17 24.09
N HIS A 14 -21.03 -4.46 24.88
CA HIS A 14 -20.66 -3.08 24.59
C HIS A 14 -19.78 -3.08 23.34
N VAL A 15 -20.40 -2.88 22.18
CA VAL A 15 -19.70 -2.68 20.91
C VAL A 15 -19.18 -1.25 20.90
N HIS A 16 -17.90 -1.08 21.20
CA HIS A 16 -17.24 0.22 21.12
C HIS A 16 -16.99 0.63 19.67
N ARG A 17 -17.18 1.91 19.37
CA ARG A 17 -16.80 2.49 18.08
C ARG A 17 -15.26 2.62 18.00
N PRO A 18 -14.68 2.64 16.80
CA PRO A 18 -13.23 2.81 16.65
C PRO A 18 -12.67 4.03 17.40
N GLU A 19 -13.41 5.14 17.42
CA GLU A 19 -13.04 6.37 18.13
C GLU A 19 -12.98 6.16 19.66
N GLU A 20 -13.90 5.38 20.21
CA GLU A 20 -13.91 5.03 21.64
C GLU A 20 -12.71 4.14 21.99
N ILE A 21 -12.35 3.21 21.10
CA ILE A 21 -11.17 2.36 21.28
C ILE A 21 -9.90 3.21 21.24
N ILE A 22 -9.82 4.19 20.32
CA ILE A 22 -8.68 5.13 20.25
C ILE A 22 -8.55 5.91 21.57
N MET A 23 -9.66 6.38 22.17
CA MET A 23 -9.64 7.05 23.47
C MET A 23 -9.13 6.14 24.58
N LEU A 24 -9.57 4.88 24.63
CA LEU A 24 -9.10 3.90 25.62
C LEU A 24 -7.61 3.60 25.46
N VAL A 25 -7.11 3.52 24.24
CA VAL A 25 -5.67 3.37 23.92
C VAL A 25 -4.89 4.58 24.41
N ALA A 26 -5.40 5.80 24.20
CA ALA A 26 -4.76 7.04 24.66
C ALA A 26 -4.72 7.12 26.18
N GLU A 27 -5.80 6.77 26.89
CA GLU A 27 -5.86 6.71 28.35
C GLU A 27 -4.90 5.66 28.93
N SER A 28 -4.83 4.47 28.32
CA SER A 28 -3.90 3.41 28.71
C SER A 28 -2.45 3.81 28.54
N GLY A 29 -2.13 4.59 27.51
CA GLY A 29 -0.81 5.19 27.31
C GLY A 29 -0.48 6.24 28.38
N ALA A 30 -1.44 7.11 28.74
CA ALA A 30 -1.26 8.09 29.81
C ALA A 30 -1.10 7.43 31.19
N GLY A 31 -1.74 6.28 31.42
CA GLY A 31 -1.60 5.45 32.61
C GLY A 31 -0.31 4.61 32.69
N GLY A 32 0.56 4.66 31.68
CA GLY A 32 1.82 3.92 31.62
C GLY A 32 1.68 2.41 31.35
N VAL A 33 0.50 1.95 30.93
CA VAL A 33 0.23 0.53 30.58
C VAL A 33 0.76 0.20 29.20
N LEU A 34 0.72 1.18 28.25
CA LEU A 34 1.24 1.07 26.89
C LEU A 34 2.45 1.97 26.74
N ASP A 35 3.48 1.49 26.08
CA ASP A 35 4.58 2.36 25.69
C ASP A 35 4.17 3.30 24.52
N PRO A 36 4.90 4.40 24.29
CA PRO A 36 4.55 5.35 23.23
C PRO A 36 4.51 4.75 21.82
N GLN A 37 5.31 3.71 21.56
CA GLN A 37 5.36 3.06 20.24
C GLN A 37 4.17 2.11 20.07
N GLU A 38 3.85 1.31 21.09
CA GLU A 38 2.65 0.46 21.11
C GLU A 38 1.38 1.26 20.91
N ARG A 39 1.26 2.40 21.61
CA ARG A 39 0.12 3.29 21.46
C ARG A 39 -0.03 3.81 20.02
N ARG A 40 1.06 4.31 19.41
CA ARG A 40 1.05 4.80 18.02
C ARG A 40 0.63 3.72 17.04
N LEU A 41 1.17 2.50 17.18
CA LEU A 41 0.83 1.38 16.32
C LEU A 41 -0.65 1.03 16.40
N LEU A 42 -1.23 0.99 17.62
CA LEU A 42 -2.66 0.74 17.82
C LEU A 42 -3.53 1.85 17.21
N GLU A 43 -3.20 3.12 17.45
CA GLU A 43 -3.91 4.26 16.89
C GLU A 43 -3.86 4.24 15.34
N ASN A 44 -2.69 4.02 14.74
CA ASN A 44 -2.51 3.94 13.29
C ASN A 44 -3.28 2.76 12.69
N THR A 45 -3.27 1.60 13.36
CA THR A 45 -4.02 0.41 12.92
C THR A 45 -5.52 0.67 12.90
N LEU A 46 -6.06 1.38 13.87
CA LEU A 46 -7.48 1.74 13.91
C LEU A 46 -7.85 2.75 12.81
N ARG A 47 -6.96 3.72 12.55
CA ARG A 47 -7.14 4.74 11.49
C ARG A 47 -6.91 4.19 10.07
N TRP A 48 -6.18 3.07 9.95
CA TRP A 48 -5.86 2.48 8.64
C TRP A 48 -7.10 2.18 7.78
N ARG A 49 -8.24 1.91 8.40
CA ARG A 49 -9.50 1.65 7.70
C ARG A 49 -10.02 2.87 6.93
N ASP A 50 -9.66 4.07 7.39
CA ASP A 50 -10.13 5.34 6.84
C ASP A 50 -9.12 5.96 5.87
N LEU A 51 -7.91 5.38 5.77
CA LEU A 51 -6.87 5.82 4.84
C LEU A 51 -7.24 5.45 3.40
N THR A 52 -7.08 6.41 2.49
CA THR A 52 -7.23 6.21 1.04
C THR A 52 -5.90 5.99 0.36
N ALA A 53 -5.94 5.41 -0.85
CA ALA A 53 -4.75 5.23 -1.70
C ALA A 53 -4.03 6.57 -1.93
N ARG A 54 -4.77 7.68 -2.12
CA ARG A 54 -4.23 9.04 -2.25
C ARG A 54 -3.36 9.46 -1.07
N GLN A 55 -3.74 9.08 0.15
CA GLN A 55 -3.01 9.48 1.36
C GLN A 55 -1.74 8.64 1.60
N ALA A 56 -1.71 7.39 1.12
CA ALA A 56 -0.58 6.50 1.27
C ALA A 56 0.34 6.45 0.05
N MET A 57 -0.06 7.01 -1.11
CA MET A 57 0.69 6.89 -2.35
C MET A 57 1.95 7.74 -2.38
N VAL A 58 2.92 7.27 -3.14
CA VAL A 58 3.99 8.11 -3.70
C VAL A 58 3.41 8.90 -4.86
N ALA A 59 3.43 10.23 -4.76
CA ALA A 59 2.86 11.10 -5.80
C ALA A 59 3.59 10.93 -7.14
N ARG A 60 2.88 11.15 -8.25
CA ARG A 60 3.37 11.06 -9.64
C ARG A 60 4.73 11.71 -9.86
N THR A 61 4.96 12.89 -9.25
CA THR A 61 6.20 13.67 -9.40
C THR A 61 7.42 13.02 -8.76
N ARG A 62 7.22 12.01 -7.91
CA ARG A 62 8.28 11.25 -7.21
C ARG A 62 8.39 9.81 -7.69
N MET A 63 7.55 9.39 -8.62
CA MET A 63 7.61 8.03 -9.17
C MET A 63 8.86 7.84 -10.03
N LEU A 64 9.53 6.71 -9.85
CA LEU A 64 10.59 6.29 -10.74
C LEU A 64 9.99 5.51 -11.90
N GLY A 65 10.03 6.09 -13.10
CA GLY A 65 9.52 5.48 -14.32
C GLY A 65 10.40 5.79 -15.52
N ALA A 66 10.31 4.95 -16.55
CA ALA A 66 11.02 5.11 -17.81
C ALA A 66 10.15 4.70 -18.99
N PRO A 67 10.41 5.23 -20.20
CA PRO A 67 9.83 4.71 -21.43
C PRO A 67 10.14 3.22 -21.59
N VAL A 68 9.17 2.46 -22.12
CA VAL A 68 9.31 1.01 -22.30
C VAL A 68 10.39 0.64 -23.34
N ASP A 69 10.71 1.53 -24.23
CA ASP A 69 11.73 1.40 -25.28
C ASP A 69 13.11 1.93 -24.89
N LEU A 70 13.27 2.42 -23.63
CA LEU A 70 14.57 2.84 -23.10
C LEU A 70 15.57 1.67 -23.15
N PRO A 71 16.84 1.91 -23.57
CA PRO A 71 17.88 0.89 -23.51
C PRO A 71 18.05 0.27 -22.13
N ARG A 72 18.34 -1.03 -22.09
CA ARG A 72 18.53 -1.80 -20.84
C ARG A 72 19.57 -1.17 -19.91
N GLU A 73 20.66 -0.73 -20.46
CA GLU A 73 21.79 -0.12 -19.73
C GLU A 73 21.34 1.14 -19.01
N GLU A 74 20.54 1.98 -19.65
CA GLU A 74 19.99 3.20 -19.06
C GLU A 74 18.95 2.88 -17.96
N MET A 75 18.11 1.84 -18.15
CA MET A 75 17.22 1.34 -17.10
C MET A 75 17.98 0.85 -15.86
N LEU A 76 19.12 0.17 -16.07
CA LEU A 76 20.01 -0.28 -14.99
C LEU A 76 20.61 0.91 -14.24
N GLU A 77 21.08 1.94 -14.95
CA GLU A 77 21.63 3.15 -14.35
C GLU A 77 20.58 3.89 -13.49
N LEU A 78 19.34 4.02 -14.00
CA LEU A 78 18.24 4.59 -13.24
C LEU A 78 17.97 3.84 -11.93
N LEU A 79 17.93 2.50 -11.99
CA LEU A 79 17.73 1.69 -10.79
C LEU A 79 18.95 1.70 -9.87
N ALA A 80 20.17 1.72 -10.39
CA ALA A 80 21.39 1.77 -9.60
C ALA A 80 21.53 3.09 -8.82
N SER A 81 20.96 4.18 -9.34
CA SER A 81 20.93 5.49 -8.68
C SER A 81 19.77 5.65 -7.68
N SER A 82 18.95 4.62 -7.47
CA SER A 82 17.77 4.64 -6.62
C SER A 82 17.79 3.52 -5.58
N PRO A 83 17.06 3.63 -4.47
CA PRO A 83 16.91 2.55 -3.50
C PRO A 83 15.93 1.46 -3.96
N HIS A 84 15.35 1.59 -5.16
CA HIS A 84 14.29 0.72 -5.64
C HIS A 84 14.82 -0.48 -6.41
N THR A 85 14.05 -1.57 -6.39
CA THR A 85 14.34 -2.79 -7.15
C THR A 85 13.44 -2.97 -8.37
N ARG A 86 12.51 -2.02 -8.60
CA ARG A 86 11.55 -2.03 -9.70
C ARG A 86 11.47 -0.66 -10.35
N LEU A 87 11.30 -0.67 -11.67
CA LEU A 87 11.11 0.50 -12.48
C LEU A 87 9.73 0.40 -13.15
N LEU A 88 8.92 1.45 -13.04
CA LEU A 88 7.69 1.57 -13.80
C LEU A 88 8.02 1.83 -15.26
N LEU A 89 7.32 1.15 -16.17
CA LEU A 89 7.48 1.39 -17.59
C LEU A 89 6.19 1.97 -18.17
N TYR A 90 6.33 2.95 -19.05
CA TYR A 90 5.22 3.62 -19.69
C TYR A 90 5.45 3.77 -21.21
N GLU A 91 4.38 3.91 -21.97
CA GLU A 91 4.40 4.31 -23.38
C GLU A 91 3.99 5.78 -23.49
N ASP A 92 4.69 6.55 -24.30
CA ASP A 92 4.48 7.98 -24.59
C ASP A 92 4.51 8.89 -23.35
N SER A 93 3.70 8.59 -22.35
CA SER A 93 3.63 9.38 -21.11
C SER A 93 3.42 8.49 -19.88
N ILE A 94 3.73 9.04 -18.71
CA ILE A 94 3.53 8.36 -17.41
C ILE A 94 2.03 8.09 -17.11
N ASP A 95 1.10 8.62 -17.89
CA ASP A 95 -0.31 8.28 -17.79
C ASP A 95 -0.64 6.95 -18.48
N ASN A 96 0.25 6.45 -19.32
CA ASN A 96 0.10 5.16 -20.00
C ASN A 96 1.11 4.14 -19.46
N ILE A 97 0.91 3.73 -18.20
CA ILE A 97 1.75 2.72 -17.54
C ILE A 97 1.46 1.34 -18.15
N VAL A 98 2.49 0.68 -18.68
CA VAL A 98 2.41 -0.69 -19.22
C VAL A 98 2.74 -1.75 -18.18
N GLY A 99 3.48 -1.40 -17.14
CA GLY A 99 3.81 -2.32 -16.06
C GLY A 99 5.11 -1.98 -15.35
N THR A 100 5.76 -2.98 -14.77
CA THR A 100 7.05 -2.86 -14.10
C THR A 100 8.07 -3.84 -14.62
N VAL A 101 9.34 -3.46 -14.59
CA VAL A 101 10.49 -4.36 -14.75
C VAL A 101 11.24 -4.45 -13.42
N HIS A 102 11.71 -5.64 -13.07
CA HIS A 102 12.50 -5.86 -11.86
C HIS A 102 13.99 -5.81 -12.18
N LEU A 103 14.81 -5.27 -11.29
CA LEU A 103 16.28 -5.20 -11.42
C LEU A 103 16.90 -6.55 -11.83
N LYS A 104 16.39 -7.66 -11.27
CA LYS A 104 16.87 -9.00 -11.61
C LYS A 104 16.65 -9.34 -13.09
N ASP A 105 15.54 -8.92 -13.68
CA ASP A 105 15.23 -9.19 -15.08
C ASP A 105 16.14 -8.36 -16.02
N LEU A 106 16.59 -7.19 -15.56
CA LEU A 106 17.57 -6.36 -16.24
C LEU A 106 18.99 -6.93 -16.11
N MET A 107 19.35 -7.49 -14.96
CA MET A 107 20.69 -8.09 -14.72
C MET A 107 20.85 -9.42 -15.45
N CYS A 108 19.79 -10.21 -15.55
CA CYS A 108 19.77 -11.53 -16.17
C CYS A 108 18.70 -11.57 -17.28
N PRO A 109 18.91 -10.86 -18.41
CA PRO A 109 17.91 -10.78 -19.47
C PRO A 109 17.71 -12.14 -20.15
N PRO A 110 16.52 -12.41 -20.68
CA PRO A 110 16.30 -13.60 -21.50
C PRO A 110 17.18 -13.55 -22.77
N ALA A 111 17.53 -14.73 -23.30
CA ALA A 111 18.35 -14.84 -24.50
C ALA A 111 17.72 -14.14 -25.71
N GLY A 112 18.55 -13.52 -26.55
CA GLY A 112 18.17 -12.80 -27.76
C GLY A 112 18.26 -11.27 -27.60
N ALA A 113 17.72 -10.54 -28.58
CA ALA A 113 17.68 -9.09 -28.53
C ALA A 113 16.85 -8.61 -27.33
N TRP A 114 17.34 -7.56 -26.66
CA TRP A 114 16.64 -6.93 -25.55
C TRP A 114 15.33 -6.28 -26.01
N ASP A 115 14.26 -6.61 -25.30
CA ASP A 115 12.97 -5.94 -25.42
C ASP A 115 12.31 -6.00 -24.03
N ALA A 116 12.09 -4.84 -23.40
CA ALA A 116 11.49 -4.75 -22.09
C ALA A 116 10.09 -5.36 -22.03
N ARG A 117 9.34 -5.33 -23.15
CA ARG A 117 7.98 -5.90 -23.24
C ARG A 117 7.96 -7.41 -22.95
N ARG A 118 9.07 -8.11 -23.14
CA ARG A 118 9.18 -9.57 -22.87
C ARG A 118 9.32 -9.90 -21.37
N VAL A 119 9.70 -8.92 -20.57
CA VAL A 119 9.95 -9.10 -19.13
C VAL A 119 9.07 -8.20 -18.26
N VAL A 120 8.31 -7.29 -18.86
CA VAL A 120 7.39 -6.41 -18.14
C VAL A 120 6.32 -7.24 -17.44
N ARG A 121 6.02 -6.87 -16.22
CA ARG A 121 4.97 -7.47 -15.39
C ARG A 121 3.84 -6.47 -15.23
N THR A 122 2.63 -6.91 -15.47
CA THR A 122 1.44 -6.08 -15.28
C THR A 122 1.32 -5.63 -13.83
N VAL A 123 0.75 -4.45 -13.65
CA VAL A 123 0.45 -3.87 -12.33
C VAL A 123 -1.06 -3.61 -12.23
N PRO A 124 -1.66 -3.74 -11.05
CA PRO A 124 -3.04 -3.34 -10.85
C PRO A 124 -3.16 -1.81 -10.84
N PHE A 125 -4.33 -1.34 -11.27
CA PHE A 125 -4.74 0.05 -11.18
C PHE A 125 -5.84 0.17 -10.14
N VAL A 126 -5.77 1.21 -9.31
CA VAL A 126 -6.74 1.48 -8.24
C VAL A 126 -7.10 2.96 -8.24
N PRO A 127 -8.36 3.33 -7.96
CA PRO A 127 -8.73 4.74 -7.82
C PRO A 127 -8.09 5.36 -6.56
N GLU A 128 -7.80 6.65 -6.59
CA GLU A 128 -7.19 7.37 -5.46
C GLU A 128 -8.08 7.37 -4.21
N ALA A 129 -9.39 7.25 -4.37
CA ALA A 129 -10.36 7.15 -3.27
C ALA A 129 -10.46 5.74 -2.67
N ALA A 130 -9.79 4.72 -3.25
CA ALA A 130 -9.86 3.35 -2.74
C ALA A 130 -9.31 3.27 -1.30
N PRO A 131 -9.99 2.54 -0.39
CA PRO A 131 -9.46 2.28 0.94
C PRO A 131 -8.11 1.52 0.86
N VAL A 132 -7.10 1.98 1.57
CA VAL A 132 -5.76 1.35 1.58
C VAL A 132 -5.82 -0.11 1.99
N ALA A 133 -6.72 -0.47 2.90
CA ALA A 133 -6.94 -1.86 3.33
C ALA A 133 -7.35 -2.77 2.16
N GLU A 134 -8.20 -2.28 1.26
CA GLU A 134 -8.63 -3.04 0.06
C GLU A 134 -7.50 -3.15 -0.95
N VAL A 135 -6.74 -2.06 -1.15
CA VAL A 135 -5.56 -2.05 -2.03
C VAL A 135 -4.53 -3.07 -1.53
N PHE A 136 -4.22 -3.06 -0.24
CA PHE A 136 -3.31 -4.02 0.37
C PHE A 136 -3.76 -5.48 0.18
N ALA A 137 -5.04 -5.77 0.47
CA ALA A 137 -5.61 -7.09 0.27
C ALA A 137 -5.56 -7.53 -1.22
N GLN A 138 -5.75 -6.60 -2.15
CA GLN A 138 -5.63 -6.87 -3.58
C GLN A 138 -4.18 -7.19 -3.97
N LEU A 139 -3.20 -6.41 -3.50
CA LEU A 139 -1.78 -6.63 -3.75
C LEU A 139 -1.34 -8.00 -3.22
N GLN A 140 -1.73 -8.35 -2.00
CA GLN A 140 -1.43 -9.66 -1.40
C GLN A 140 -2.03 -10.83 -2.20
N ARG A 141 -3.33 -10.76 -2.53
CA ARG A 141 -4.00 -11.82 -3.31
C ARG A 141 -3.36 -12.04 -4.67
N ARG A 142 -2.95 -10.95 -5.33
CA ARG A 142 -2.34 -11.00 -6.67
C ARG A 142 -0.82 -11.20 -6.64
N ARG A 143 -0.20 -11.25 -5.45
CA ARG A 143 1.25 -11.29 -5.25
C ARG A 143 1.96 -10.16 -6.00
N GLN A 144 1.36 -8.98 -6.00
CA GLN A 144 1.91 -7.77 -6.59
C GLN A 144 2.58 -6.91 -5.53
N ALA A 145 3.67 -6.23 -5.88
CA ALA A 145 4.41 -5.40 -4.96
C ALA A 145 3.86 -3.97 -4.87
N LEU A 146 3.20 -3.51 -5.93
CA LEU A 146 2.67 -2.15 -6.03
C LEU A 146 1.44 -2.08 -6.94
N ALA A 147 0.68 -1.00 -6.82
CA ALA A 147 -0.42 -0.60 -7.69
C ALA A 147 -0.20 0.82 -8.21
N VAL A 148 -0.68 1.11 -9.40
CA VAL A 148 -0.79 2.47 -9.93
C VAL A 148 -2.09 3.09 -9.44
N VAL A 149 -2.02 4.32 -8.95
CA VAL A 149 -3.18 5.07 -8.45
C VAL A 149 -3.66 6.03 -9.53
N LEU A 150 -4.93 5.95 -9.86
CA LEU A 150 -5.57 6.78 -10.88
C LEU A 150 -6.40 7.89 -10.22
N ASP A 151 -6.34 9.07 -10.83
CA ASP A 151 -7.24 10.18 -10.51
C ASP A 151 -8.64 9.99 -11.11
N GLU A 152 -9.53 10.96 -10.87
CA GLU A 152 -10.91 10.96 -11.36
C GLU A 152 -11.05 11.11 -12.88
N TYR A 153 -9.98 11.48 -13.58
CA TYR A 153 -9.92 11.62 -15.04
C TYR A 153 -9.25 10.43 -15.72
N GLY A 154 -8.80 9.45 -14.93
CA GLY A 154 -8.08 8.27 -15.43
C GLY A 154 -6.59 8.50 -15.68
N GLY A 155 -6.04 9.65 -15.27
CA GLY A 155 -4.61 9.94 -15.27
C GLY A 155 -3.90 9.27 -14.10
N THR A 156 -2.58 9.12 -14.20
CA THR A 156 -1.76 8.59 -13.11
C THR A 156 -1.57 9.65 -12.02
N ALA A 157 -2.18 9.46 -10.86
CA ALA A 157 -2.00 10.28 -9.67
C ALA A 157 -0.71 9.93 -8.90
N GLY A 158 -0.38 8.63 -8.87
CA GLY A 158 0.77 8.12 -8.13
C GLY A 158 0.89 6.60 -8.20
N MET A 159 1.64 6.05 -7.26
CA MET A 159 1.70 4.60 -7.02
C MET A 159 1.65 4.32 -5.52
N VAL A 160 1.20 3.13 -5.14
CA VAL A 160 1.24 2.66 -3.76
C VAL A 160 1.84 1.26 -3.73
N SER A 161 2.86 1.07 -2.91
CA SER A 161 3.50 -0.23 -2.69
C SER A 161 3.00 -0.89 -1.40
N VAL A 162 3.31 -2.18 -1.24
CA VAL A 162 3.10 -2.88 0.04
C VAL A 162 3.88 -2.20 1.17
N ASP A 163 5.10 -1.73 0.88
CA ASP A 163 5.97 -1.07 1.85
C ASP A 163 5.37 0.26 2.32
N ASP A 164 4.81 1.08 1.40
CA ASP A 164 4.12 2.34 1.75
C ASP A 164 2.92 2.09 2.68
N VAL A 165 2.16 1.02 2.40
CA VAL A 165 1.02 0.64 3.25
C VAL A 165 1.47 0.21 4.65
N VAL A 166 2.55 -0.56 4.75
CA VAL A 166 3.12 -0.98 6.04
C VAL A 166 3.67 0.24 6.78
N GLU A 167 4.37 1.14 6.11
CA GLU A 167 4.87 2.38 6.71
C GLU A 167 3.73 3.24 7.27
N ALA A 168 2.60 3.35 6.57
CA ALA A 168 1.43 4.07 7.06
C ALA A 168 0.82 3.48 8.36
N ILE A 169 1.08 2.20 8.67
CA ILE A 169 0.64 1.55 9.91
C ILE A 169 1.69 1.72 11.02
N VAL A 170 2.95 1.49 10.68
CA VAL A 170 4.05 1.50 11.66
C VAL A 170 4.44 2.93 12.05
N GLY A 171 4.38 3.88 11.14
CA GLY A 171 4.65 5.31 11.35
C GLY A 171 6.09 5.70 11.13
#